data_fe855f09fcd77d5a174eef8ad402eb54
#
_entry.id   fe855f09fcd77d5a174eef8ad402eb54
#
_cell.length_a   1.000
_cell.length_b   1.000
_cell.length_c   1.000
_cell.angle_alpha   90.00
_cell.angle_beta   90.00
_cell.angle_gamma   90.00
#
_symmetry.space_group_name_H-M   'P 1'
#
loop_
_entity.id
_entity.type
_entity.pdbx_description
1 polymer ?
#
loop_
_entity_poly.entity_id
_entity_poly.type
_entity_poly.pdbx_seq_one_letter_code
_entity_poly.pdbx_strand_id
1 'polypeptide(L)'
;CIVENDFIGSDEPYVLVAAINLTTFPRSLEVTLYGPWSDVDAGEVHSTFKIPPNLPQPIVDVLKLVLVVRTPFWGLDNKTAAAIAKPEDVVFLAAVLERDDGKPEAARALVKGSLTATLASGLNLKRDVLVPKLIHDMDSALAIPAEAPDLGFWSPDDRIGGTLELKLRARDLSQAEAGTAQKQLLFRGDSGEYRVNFILAPQV
;
A
#
# COMPACT_ATOMS: atom_id res chain seq x y z
N CYS A 1 13.45 5.64 1.17
CA CYS A 1 13.62 6.80 0.29
C CYS A 1 14.82 6.58 -0.64
N ILE A 2 14.78 7.06 -1.89
CA ILE A 2 15.90 6.98 -2.85
C ILE A 2 16.48 8.37 -3.09
N VAL A 3 15.64 9.38 -3.10
CA VAL A 3 16.00 10.79 -3.25
C VAL A 3 15.09 11.60 -2.35
N GLU A 4 15.67 12.50 -1.59
CA GLU A 4 15.01 13.45 -0.72
C GLU A 4 15.25 14.86 -1.28
N ASN A 5 14.22 15.68 -1.34
CA ASN A 5 14.31 17.03 -1.90
C ASN A 5 14.10 18.14 -0.85
N ASP A 6 13.73 17.79 0.39
CA ASP A 6 13.43 18.79 1.39
C ASP A 6 14.68 19.35 2.07
N PHE A 7 14.75 20.68 2.08
CA PHE A 7 15.85 21.42 2.65
C PHE A 7 15.70 21.68 4.15
N ILE A 8 14.52 21.47 4.71
CA ILE A 8 14.19 21.70 6.12
C ILE A 8 13.03 20.78 6.51
N GLY A 9 13.33 19.66 7.12
CA GLY A 9 12.35 18.72 7.66
C GLY A 9 12.77 17.27 7.41
N SER A 10 12.35 16.39 8.29
CA SER A 10 12.48 14.95 8.07
C SER A 10 11.22 14.42 7.41
N ASP A 11 11.34 13.68 6.34
CA ASP A 11 10.23 13.02 5.67
C ASP A 11 9.57 12.01 6.64
N GLU A 12 8.25 12.04 6.72
CA GLU A 12 7.47 11.03 7.45
C GLU A 12 6.58 10.22 6.46
N PRO A 13 7.19 9.43 5.57
CA PRO A 13 6.43 8.72 4.55
C PRO A 13 5.56 7.64 5.17
N TYR A 14 4.41 7.40 4.52
CA TYR A 14 3.57 6.25 4.80
C TYR A 14 3.01 5.64 3.51
N VAL A 15 2.62 4.38 3.60
CA VAL A 15 2.10 3.62 2.46
C VAL A 15 0.70 3.12 2.76
N LEU A 16 -0.23 3.39 1.86
CA LEU A 16 -1.55 2.76 1.85
C LEU A 16 -1.58 1.64 0.82
N VAL A 17 -2.02 0.47 1.23
CA VAL A 17 -2.20 -0.69 0.34
C VAL A 17 -3.64 -1.16 0.42
N ALA A 18 -4.35 -1.08 -0.70
CA ALA A 18 -5.69 -1.65 -0.85
C ALA A 18 -5.59 -3.04 -1.47
N ALA A 19 -6.11 -4.05 -0.77
CA ALA A 19 -6.25 -5.42 -1.25
C ALA A 19 -7.72 -5.72 -1.53
N ILE A 20 -8.03 -6.12 -2.77
CA ILE A 20 -9.39 -6.32 -3.25
C ILE A 20 -9.52 -7.73 -3.79
N ASN A 21 -10.50 -8.49 -3.28
CA ASN A 21 -10.88 -9.78 -3.83
C ASN A 21 -12.06 -9.63 -4.79
N LEU A 22 -11.83 -9.97 -6.05
CA LEU A 22 -12.85 -9.87 -7.09
C LEU A 22 -13.76 -11.10 -7.18
N THR A 23 -13.42 -12.21 -6.49
CA THR A 23 -14.19 -13.46 -6.51
C THR A 23 -15.29 -13.54 -5.48
N THR A 24 -15.25 -12.67 -4.47
CA THR A 24 -16.28 -12.61 -3.42
C THR A 24 -17.48 -11.78 -3.86
N PHE A 25 -18.67 -12.05 -3.27
CA PHE A 25 -19.85 -11.22 -3.47
C PHE A 25 -20.51 -10.91 -2.11
N PRO A 26 -20.56 -9.64 -1.69
CA PRO A 26 -19.90 -8.50 -2.32
C PRO A 26 -18.38 -8.66 -2.40
N ARG A 27 -17.73 -7.92 -3.32
CA ARG A 27 -16.25 -7.90 -3.42
C ARG A 27 -15.65 -7.41 -2.13
N SER A 28 -14.68 -8.12 -1.60
CA SER A 28 -14.03 -7.74 -0.34
C SER A 28 -12.90 -6.76 -0.57
N LEU A 29 -12.72 -5.84 0.37
CA LEU A 29 -11.71 -4.80 0.36
C LEU A 29 -11.10 -4.65 1.75
N GLU A 30 -9.77 -4.61 1.82
CA GLU A 30 -9.07 -4.09 2.99
C GLU A 30 -8.06 -3.02 2.56
N VAL A 31 -7.96 -1.96 3.34
CA VAL A 31 -6.96 -0.91 3.17
C VAL A 31 -6.08 -0.90 4.41
N THR A 32 -4.81 -1.20 4.20
CA THR A 32 -3.79 -1.26 5.25
C THR A 32 -2.90 -0.03 5.18
N LEU A 33 -2.62 0.55 6.33
CA LEU A 33 -1.68 1.64 6.52
C LEU A 33 -0.35 1.09 7.05
N TYR A 34 0.75 1.50 6.46
CA TYR A 34 2.12 1.22 6.88
C TYR A 34 2.86 2.53 7.11
N GLY A 35 3.54 2.67 8.24
CA GLY A 35 4.13 3.92 8.70
C GLY A 35 3.13 4.71 9.55
N PRO A 36 3.23 6.05 9.64
CA PRO A 36 4.38 6.81 9.12
C PRO A 36 5.70 6.42 9.78
N TRP A 37 6.79 6.57 9.05
CA TRP A 37 8.15 6.40 9.57
C TRP A 37 8.79 7.78 9.71
N SER A 38 9.27 8.10 10.91
CA SER A 38 9.88 9.40 11.19
C SER A 38 11.34 9.42 10.76
N ASP A 39 11.81 10.59 10.35
CA ASP A 39 13.21 10.89 10.04
C ASP A 39 13.80 9.96 8.95
N VAL A 40 13.11 9.85 7.81
CA VAL A 40 13.53 8.97 6.72
C VAL A 40 14.48 9.70 5.78
N ASP A 41 15.75 9.34 5.83
CA ASP A 41 16.78 9.87 4.95
C ASP A 41 16.93 9.09 3.64
N ALA A 42 17.54 9.72 2.66
CA ALA A 42 17.85 9.08 1.37
C ALA A 42 18.72 7.82 1.54
N GLY A 43 18.27 6.71 0.96
CA GLY A 43 18.94 5.41 1.05
C GLY A 43 18.53 4.56 2.24
N GLU A 44 17.69 5.05 3.14
CA GLU A 44 17.18 4.28 4.26
C GLU A 44 16.13 3.24 3.84
N VAL A 45 16.07 2.17 4.61
CA VAL A 45 15.09 1.08 4.43
C VAL A 45 14.31 0.89 5.74
N HIS A 46 13.03 1.17 5.69
CA HIS A 46 12.11 0.95 6.80
C HIS A 46 11.29 -0.33 6.59
N SER A 47 11.06 -1.05 7.67
CA SER A 47 10.33 -2.31 7.68
C SER A 47 9.26 -2.31 8.75
N THR A 48 8.11 -2.89 8.45
CA THR A 48 7.04 -3.11 9.44
C THR A 48 7.36 -4.24 10.42
N PHE A 49 8.45 -4.97 10.20
CA PHE A 49 8.86 -6.08 11.04
C PHE A 49 9.74 -5.60 12.21
N LYS A 50 9.28 -5.81 13.44
CA LYS A 50 10.13 -5.60 14.62
C LYS A 50 11.12 -6.76 14.73
N ILE A 51 12.39 -6.47 14.49
CA ILE A 51 13.48 -7.45 14.66
C ILE A 51 13.63 -7.75 16.15
N PRO A 52 13.54 -9.03 16.59
CA PRO A 52 13.82 -9.38 17.98
C PRO A 52 15.25 -8.96 18.38
N PRO A 53 15.44 -8.35 19.55
CA PRO A 53 16.72 -7.74 19.93
C PRO A 53 17.88 -8.73 20.10
N ASN A 54 17.61 -10.02 20.13
CA ASN A 54 18.59 -11.08 20.39
C ASN A 54 18.97 -11.90 19.14
N LEU A 55 18.60 -11.47 17.94
CA LEU A 55 18.98 -12.19 16.72
C LEU A 55 20.44 -11.92 16.32
N PRO A 56 21.18 -12.94 15.88
CA PRO A 56 22.53 -12.76 15.33
C PRO A 56 22.54 -11.78 14.15
N GLN A 57 23.58 -10.93 14.07
CA GLN A 57 23.68 -9.88 13.07
C GLN A 57 23.47 -10.32 11.60
N PRO A 58 23.97 -11.50 11.16
CA PRO A 58 23.69 -11.96 9.80
C PRO A 58 22.21 -12.21 9.52
N ILE A 59 21.45 -12.64 10.55
CA ILE A 59 19.99 -12.82 10.44
C ILE A 59 19.28 -11.45 10.45
N VAL A 60 19.76 -10.51 11.24
CA VAL A 60 19.27 -9.13 11.27
C VAL A 60 19.45 -8.47 9.91
N ASP A 61 20.61 -8.65 9.26
CA ASP A 61 20.89 -8.07 7.96
C ASP A 61 20.01 -8.68 6.85
N VAL A 62 19.71 -9.96 6.92
CA VAL A 62 18.74 -10.61 6.03
C VAL A 62 17.32 -10.11 6.32
N LEU A 63 16.94 -9.91 7.58
CA LEU A 63 15.62 -9.42 7.97
C LEU A 63 15.42 -7.94 7.65
N LYS A 64 16.47 -7.12 7.67
CA LYS A 64 16.43 -5.72 7.20
C LYS A 64 16.14 -5.62 5.70
N LEU A 65 16.47 -6.66 4.93
CA LEU A 65 16.16 -6.77 3.51
C LEU A 65 14.73 -7.26 3.23
N VAL A 66 14.02 -7.75 4.25
CA VAL A 66 12.69 -8.36 4.09
C VAL A 66 11.64 -7.45 4.69
N LEU A 67 11.10 -6.54 3.90
CA LEU A 67 9.87 -5.82 4.22
C LEU A 67 8.69 -6.81 4.13
N VAL A 68 8.33 -7.45 5.23
CA VAL A 68 7.15 -8.33 5.26
C VAL A 68 5.92 -7.48 5.51
N VAL A 69 5.38 -6.95 4.45
CA VAL A 69 4.07 -6.31 4.44
C VAL A 69 3.01 -7.40 4.34
N ARG A 70 2.30 -7.67 5.42
CA ARG A 70 1.16 -8.58 5.39
C ARG A 70 -0.11 -7.78 5.12
N THR A 71 -0.45 -7.63 3.85
CA THR A 71 -1.77 -7.12 3.47
C THR A 71 -2.67 -8.32 3.22
N PRO A 72 -3.62 -8.61 4.10
CA PRO A 72 -4.45 -9.79 3.93
C PRO A 72 -5.41 -9.62 2.74
N PHE A 73 -5.54 -10.69 1.98
CA PHE A 73 -6.54 -10.85 0.95
C PHE A 73 -7.71 -11.65 1.56
N TRP A 74 -8.86 -11.01 1.70
CA TRP A 74 -9.96 -11.56 2.50
C TRP A 74 -10.87 -12.50 1.71
N GLY A 75 -11.35 -13.55 2.39
CA GLY A 75 -12.36 -14.47 1.89
C GLY A 75 -13.80 -13.92 1.95
N LEU A 76 -14.78 -14.81 1.72
CA LEU A 76 -16.20 -14.46 1.66
C LEU A 76 -16.76 -13.89 2.97
N ASP A 77 -16.19 -14.27 4.10
CA ASP A 77 -16.59 -13.81 5.43
C ASP A 77 -16.00 -12.45 5.83
N ASN A 78 -15.14 -11.87 5.00
CA ASN A 78 -14.38 -10.64 5.27
C ASN A 78 -13.58 -10.67 6.60
N LYS A 79 -13.28 -11.85 7.12
CA LYS A 79 -12.55 -12.04 8.38
C LYS A 79 -11.36 -12.97 8.21
N THR A 80 -11.48 -13.95 7.32
CA THR A 80 -10.46 -14.96 7.11
C THR A 80 -9.66 -14.63 5.86
N ALA A 81 -8.33 -14.66 5.95
CA ALA A 81 -7.47 -14.49 4.78
C ALA A 81 -7.77 -15.58 3.75
N ALA A 82 -7.88 -15.20 2.48
CA ALA A 82 -8.09 -16.13 1.38
C ALA A 82 -6.79 -16.36 0.61
N ALA A 83 -6.65 -17.54 0.00
CA ALA A 83 -5.57 -17.82 -0.93
C ALA A 83 -5.82 -17.09 -2.26
N ILE A 84 -4.75 -16.61 -2.88
CA ILE A 84 -4.79 -16.06 -4.24
C ILE A 84 -4.60 -17.23 -5.21
N ALA A 85 -5.70 -17.68 -5.80
CA ALA A 85 -5.66 -18.79 -6.76
C ALA A 85 -5.18 -18.35 -8.15
N LYS A 86 -5.61 -17.16 -8.59
CA LYS A 86 -5.26 -16.60 -9.89
C LYS A 86 -4.94 -15.11 -9.78
N PRO A 87 -3.99 -14.60 -10.58
CA PRO A 87 -3.64 -13.18 -10.57
C PRO A 87 -4.81 -12.23 -10.84
N GLU A 88 -5.76 -12.66 -11.69
CA GLU A 88 -6.94 -11.89 -12.05
C GLU A 88 -7.98 -11.77 -10.92
N ASP A 89 -7.92 -12.64 -9.93
CA ASP A 89 -8.87 -12.67 -8.81
C ASP A 89 -8.63 -11.54 -7.79
N VAL A 90 -7.45 -10.91 -7.85
CA VAL A 90 -7.02 -9.91 -6.88
C VAL A 90 -6.58 -8.62 -7.54
N VAL A 91 -6.83 -7.51 -6.85
CA VAL A 91 -6.24 -6.20 -7.16
C VAL A 91 -5.52 -5.70 -5.92
N PHE A 92 -4.24 -5.38 -6.06
CA PHE A 92 -3.50 -4.61 -5.06
C PHE A 92 -3.19 -3.24 -5.64
N LEU A 93 -3.62 -2.20 -4.92
CA LEU A 93 -3.28 -0.81 -5.23
C LEU A 93 -2.43 -0.27 -4.10
N ALA A 94 -1.42 0.49 -4.43
CA ALA A 94 -0.57 1.16 -3.44
C ALA A 94 -0.41 2.64 -3.76
N ALA A 95 -0.36 3.45 -2.72
CA ALA A 95 0.00 4.88 -2.78
C ALA A 95 1.00 5.18 -1.67
N VAL A 96 1.94 6.08 -1.96
CA VAL A 96 2.89 6.62 -0.99
C VAL A 96 2.55 8.09 -0.77
N LEU A 97 2.53 8.50 0.49
CA LEU A 97 2.28 9.85 0.92
C LEU A 97 3.34 10.23 1.95
N GLU A 98 3.61 11.50 2.03
CA GLU A 98 4.42 12.12 3.06
C GLU A 98 3.51 12.84 4.03
N ARG A 99 3.70 12.58 5.31
CA ARG A 99 2.90 13.19 6.34
C ARG A 99 3.49 14.54 6.72
N ASP A 100 2.77 15.61 6.42
CA ASP A 100 3.04 16.95 6.94
C ASP A 100 2.27 17.15 8.25
N ASP A 101 1.02 17.56 8.13
CA ASP A 101 0.12 17.82 9.26
C ASP A 101 -1.11 16.90 9.26
N GLY A 102 -1.22 16.00 8.28
CA GLY A 102 -2.36 15.13 8.08
C GLY A 102 -2.44 13.96 9.06
N LYS A 103 -3.56 13.26 9.01
CA LYS A 103 -3.80 12.04 9.79
C LYS A 103 -3.85 10.84 8.84
N PRO A 104 -2.80 10.01 8.77
CA PRO A 104 -2.76 8.85 7.86
C PRO A 104 -3.96 7.91 8.00
N GLU A 105 -4.53 7.78 9.20
CA GLU A 105 -5.75 7.00 9.43
C GLU A 105 -6.99 7.62 8.79
N ALA A 106 -7.08 8.96 8.70
CA ALA A 106 -8.16 9.62 7.99
C ALA A 106 -8.04 9.40 6.47
N ALA A 107 -6.83 9.52 5.91
CA ALA A 107 -6.56 9.19 4.52
C ALA A 107 -6.93 7.73 4.21
N ARG A 108 -6.56 6.78 5.08
CA ARG A 108 -6.96 5.38 4.97
C ARG A 108 -8.48 5.22 4.95
N ALA A 109 -9.20 5.91 5.84
CA ALA A 109 -10.66 5.84 5.92
C ALA A 109 -11.33 6.40 4.65
N LEU A 110 -10.86 7.53 4.13
CA LEU A 110 -11.34 8.12 2.88
C LEU A 110 -11.13 7.17 1.70
N VAL A 111 -9.93 6.61 1.54
CA VAL A 111 -9.64 5.63 0.50
C VAL A 111 -10.56 4.42 0.62
N LYS A 112 -10.70 3.85 1.83
CA LYS A 112 -11.58 2.69 2.06
C LYS A 112 -13.03 3.01 1.70
N GLY A 113 -13.55 4.17 2.07
CA GLY A 113 -14.89 4.63 1.74
C GLY A 113 -15.10 4.78 0.22
N SER A 114 -14.20 5.47 -0.46
CA SER A 114 -14.22 5.69 -1.90
C SER A 114 -14.20 4.38 -2.67
N LEU A 115 -13.24 3.50 -2.39
CA LEU A 115 -13.11 2.22 -3.06
C LEU A 115 -14.30 1.29 -2.78
N THR A 116 -14.88 1.31 -1.56
CA THR A 116 -16.09 0.57 -1.23
C THR A 116 -17.26 1.02 -2.11
N ALA A 117 -17.46 2.32 -2.26
CA ALA A 117 -18.52 2.87 -3.12
C ALA A 117 -18.33 2.46 -4.58
N THR A 118 -17.09 2.50 -5.08
CA THR A 118 -16.76 2.05 -6.44
C THR A 118 -17.03 0.57 -6.65
N LEU A 119 -16.66 -0.27 -5.70
CA LEU A 119 -16.92 -1.71 -5.78
C LEU A 119 -18.40 -2.01 -5.75
N ALA A 120 -19.19 -1.29 -4.95
CA ALA A 120 -20.64 -1.45 -4.87
C ALA A 120 -21.35 -1.03 -6.17
N SER A 121 -20.93 0.09 -6.78
CA SER A 121 -21.49 0.58 -8.05
C SER A 121 -20.98 -0.20 -9.27
N GLY A 122 -19.79 -0.77 -9.16
CA GLY A 122 -19.07 -1.44 -10.25
C GLY A 122 -19.21 -2.97 -10.27
N LEU A 123 -20.26 -3.56 -9.69
CA LEU A 123 -20.42 -5.01 -9.56
C LEU A 123 -20.29 -5.79 -10.88
N ASN A 124 -20.78 -5.20 -11.96
CA ASN A 124 -20.76 -5.81 -13.31
C ASN A 124 -19.58 -5.37 -14.17
N LEU A 125 -18.70 -4.51 -13.65
CA LEU A 125 -17.54 -4.03 -14.40
C LEU A 125 -16.50 -5.15 -14.51
N LYS A 126 -15.97 -5.30 -15.72
CA LYS A 126 -14.80 -6.15 -15.96
C LYS A 126 -13.56 -5.52 -15.35
N ARG A 127 -12.54 -6.34 -15.06
CA ARG A 127 -11.29 -5.91 -14.43
C ARG A 127 -10.61 -4.76 -15.19
N ASP A 128 -10.59 -4.79 -16.51
CA ASP A 128 -9.96 -3.81 -17.37
C ASP A 128 -10.58 -2.41 -17.29
N VAL A 129 -11.87 -2.32 -16.92
CA VAL A 129 -12.59 -1.07 -16.66
C VAL A 129 -12.56 -0.72 -15.18
N LEU A 130 -12.68 -1.72 -14.31
CA LEU A 130 -12.76 -1.53 -12.87
C LEU A 130 -11.45 -1.02 -12.29
N VAL A 131 -10.30 -1.61 -12.66
CA VAL A 131 -9.01 -1.23 -12.07
C VAL A 131 -8.62 0.23 -12.34
N PRO A 132 -8.71 0.75 -13.57
CA PRO A 132 -8.49 2.17 -13.80
C PRO A 132 -9.42 3.08 -12.99
N LYS A 133 -10.69 2.68 -12.82
CA LYS A 133 -11.63 3.43 -11.99
C LYS A 133 -11.23 3.41 -10.51
N LEU A 134 -10.83 2.28 -9.97
CA LEU A 134 -10.34 2.17 -8.59
C LEU A 134 -9.09 3.02 -8.36
N ILE A 135 -8.15 3.04 -9.30
CA ILE A 135 -6.97 3.91 -9.25
C ILE A 135 -7.39 5.38 -9.21
N HIS A 136 -8.26 5.79 -10.15
CA HIS A 136 -8.75 7.16 -10.21
C HIS A 136 -9.47 7.57 -8.90
N ASP A 137 -10.31 6.70 -8.36
CA ASP A 137 -11.10 7.00 -7.17
C ASP A 137 -10.22 7.00 -5.90
N MET A 138 -9.17 6.17 -5.83
CA MET A 138 -8.16 6.22 -4.78
C MET A 138 -7.37 7.53 -4.86
N ASP A 139 -6.93 7.92 -6.06
CA ASP A 139 -6.24 9.18 -6.30
C ASP A 139 -7.10 10.38 -5.92
N SER A 140 -8.38 10.35 -6.28
CA SER A 140 -9.33 11.41 -5.94
C SER A 140 -9.58 11.51 -4.43
N ALA A 141 -9.66 10.37 -3.74
CA ALA A 141 -9.82 10.35 -2.30
C ALA A 141 -8.61 10.92 -1.56
N LEU A 142 -7.41 10.68 -2.09
CA LEU A 142 -6.15 11.20 -1.52
C LEU A 142 -5.87 12.66 -1.87
N ALA A 143 -6.55 13.22 -2.87
CA ALA A 143 -6.48 14.64 -3.22
C ALA A 143 -7.36 15.52 -2.31
N ILE A 144 -8.24 14.92 -1.50
CA ILE A 144 -9.09 15.64 -0.56
C ILE A 144 -8.26 15.88 0.71
N PRO A 145 -8.11 17.15 1.18
CA PRO A 145 -7.49 17.40 2.46
C PRO A 145 -8.22 16.61 3.56
N ALA A 146 -7.51 15.74 4.26
CA ALA A 146 -8.11 14.80 5.20
C ALA A 146 -8.70 15.44 6.47
N GLU A 147 -8.55 16.73 6.64
CA GLU A 147 -9.32 17.59 7.55
C GLU A 147 -8.85 19.04 7.42
N ALA A 148 -9.74 19.94 7.16
CA ALA A 148 -9.65 21.28 7.70
C ALA A 148 -11.00 21.97 7.67
N PRO A 149 -11.85 21.88 8.68
CA PRO A 149 -12.90 22.87 8.78
C PRO A 149 -12.46 24.16 9.45
N ASP A 150 -11.43 24.21 10.29
CA ASP A 150 -11.43 25.32 11.24
C ASP A 150 -10.23 26.25 11.36
N LEU A 151 -9.06 25.99 10.81
CA LEU A 151 -7.91 26.88 11.09
C LEU A 151 -6.91 27.15 9.94
N GLY A 152 -7.26 27.10 8.70
CA GLY A 152 -6.61 27.88 7.62
C GLY A 152 -5.12 27.65 7.29
N PHE A 153 -4.42 26.69 7.88
CA PHE A 153 -2.98 26.49 7.74
C PHE A 153 -2.54 25.03 7.60
N TRP A 154 -3.43 24.10 7.30
CA TRP A 154 -3.07 22.69 7.18
C TRP A 154 -2.73 22.36 5.72
N SER A 155 -1.51 21.93 5.48
CA SER A 155 -1.15 21.30 4.22
C SER A 155 -1.76 19.90 4.16
N PRO A 156 -2.39 19.49 3.06
CA PRO A 156 -2.67 18.06 2.87
C PRO A 156 -1.37 17.30 2.81
N ASP A 157 -1.37 16.03 3.28
CA ASP A 157 -0.22 15.15 3.11
C ASP A 157 0.19 15.11 1.64
N ASP A 158 1.46 15.34 1.37
CA ASP A 158 1.98 15.36 0.02
C ASP A 158 1.99 13.96 -0.58
N ARG A 159 1.56 13.88 -1.83
CA ARG A 159 1.52 12.61 -2.55
C ARG A 159 2.81 12.40 -3.31
N ILE A 160 3.37 11.22 -3.13
CA ILE A 160 4.55 10.82 -3.88
C ILE A 160 4.12 10.02 -5.10
N GLY A 161 3.81 10.74 -6.15
CA GLY A 161 3.29 10.19 -7.40
C GLY A 161 1.82 9.76 -7.34
N GLY A 162 1.39 8.94 -8.29
CA GLY A 162 0.04 8.41 -8.38
C GLY A 162 -0.11 7.04 -7.72
N THR A 163 -1.36 6.60 -7.56
CA THR A 163 -1.66 5.22 -7.15
C THR A 163 -1.19 4.22 -8.22
N LEU A 164 -0.49 3.18 -7.79
CA LEU A 164 0.04 2.14 -8.66
C LEU A 164 -0.62 0.78 -8.38
N GLU A 165 -0.88 0.02 -9.44
CA GLU A 165 -1.29 -1.38 -9.33
C GLU A 165 -0.08 -2.31 -9.20
N LEU A 166 -0.05 -3.16 -8.17
CA LEU A 166 0.86 -4.29 -8.10
C LEU A 166 0.35 -5.42 -9.00
N LYS A 167 0.78 -5.44 -10.24
CA LYS A 167 0.36 -6.46 -11.21
C LYS A 167 1.02 -7.80 -10.91
N LEU A 168 0.21 -8.78 -10.52
CA LEU A 168 0.63 -10.16 -10.36
C LEU A 168 0.53 -10.91 -11.69
N ARG A 169 1.38 -11.91 -11.85
CA ARG A 169 1.37 -12.87 -12.98
C ARG A 169 1.34 -14.29 -12.41
N ALA A 170 0.91 -15.25 -13.18
CA ALA A 170 0.87 -16.67 -12.78
C ALA A 170 2.24 -17.16 -12.24
N ARG A 171 3.33 -16.74 -12.88
CA ARG A 171 4.69 -17.07 -12.44
C ARG A 171 5.03 -16.51 -11.06
N ASP A 172 4.47 -15.34 -10.68
CA ASP A 172 4.74 -14.73 -9.38
C ASP A 172 4.09 -15.58 -8.26
N LEU A 173 2.91 -16.14 -8.51
CA LEU A 173 2.23 -17.05 -7.60
C LEU A 173 2.99 -18.38 -7.49
N SER A 174 3.40 -18.98 -8.62
CA SER A 174 4.19 -20.23 -8.59
C SER A 174 5.54 -20.06 -7.89
N GLN A 175 6.19 -18.90 -8.05
CA GLN A 175 7.42 -18.59 -7.31
C GLN A 175 7.15 -18.42 -5.81
N ALA A 176 6.03 -17.79 -5.43
CA ALA A 176 5.63 -17.64 -4.05
C ALA A 176 5.35 -19.00 -3.40
N GLU A 177 4.70 -19.93 -4.11
CA GLU A 177 4.47 -21.31 -3.64
C GLU A 177 5.76 -22.09 -3.43
N ALA A 178 6.79 -21.88 -4.26
CA ALA A 178 8.09 -22.50 -4.15
C ALA A 178 9.01 -21.87 -3.10
N GLY A 179 8.60 -20.75 -2.51
CA GLY A 179 9.38 -20.01 -1.51
C GLY A 179 8.91 -18.57 -1.38
N THR A 180 9.56 -17.65 -2.07
CA THR A 180 9.17 -16.22 -2.08
C THR A 180 9.25 -15.63 -3.48
N ALA A 181 8.27 -14.79 -3.81
CA ALA A 181 8.35 -13.92 -4.99
C ALA A 181 8.43 -12.46 -4.54
N GLN A 182 9.32 -11.69 -5.17
CA GLN A 182 9.46 -10.27 -4.88
C GLN A 182 8.92 -9.44 -6.03
N LYS A 183 8.20 -8.38 -5.67
CA LYS A 183 7.67 -7.37 -6.60
C LYS A 183 8.03 -6.00 -6.05
N GLN A 184 8.15 -5.04 -6.94
CA GLN A 184 8.52 -3.69 -6.58
C GLN A 184 7.65 -2.68 -7.31
N LEU A 185 7.24 -1.64 -6.60
CA LEU A 185 6.65 -0.43 -7.15
C LEU A 185 7.58 0.75 -6.88
N LEU A 186 7.71 1.62 -7.86
CA LEU A 186 8.52 2.82 -7.79
C LEU A 186 7.60 4.04 -7.88
N PHE A 187 7.59 4.84 -6.84
CA PHE A 187 6.83 6.07 -6.74
C PHE A 187 7.76 7.26 -6.93
N ARG A 188 7.33 8.23 -7.74
CA ARG A 188 8.07 9.45 -8.02
C ARG A 188 7.14 10.64 -7.94
N GLY A 189 7.52 11.62 -7.16
CA GLY A 189 6.83 12.88 -6.99
C GLY A 189 7.83 14.02 -6.83
N ASP A 190 7.32 15.19 -6.59
CA ASP A 190 8.14 16.39 -6.42
C ASP A 190 8.97 16.32 -5.12
N SER A 191 8.44 15.66 -4.09
CA SER A 191 9.09 15.48 -2.79
C SER A 191 10.10 14.32 -2.76
N GLY A 192 10.14 13.42 -3.75
CA GLY A 192 11.13 12.36 -3.72
C GLY A 192 10.85 11.14 -4.60
N GLU A 193 11.69 10.13 -4.46
CA GLU A 193 11.54 8.82 -5.10
C GLU A 193 11.57 7.71 -4.06
N TYR A 194 10.50 6.93 -3.99
CA TYR A 194 10.32 5.85 -3.02
C TYR A 194 10.12 4.51 -3.71
N ARG A 195 10.72 3.49 -3.16
CA ARG A 195 10.61 2.11 -3.63
C ARG A 195 9.90 1.26 -2.59
N VAL A 196 8.74 0.73 -2.96
CA VAL A 196 7.97 -0.18 -2.11
C VAL A 196 8.16 -1.61 -2.60
N ASN A 197 8.73 -2.47 -1.74
CA ASN A 197 8.98 -3.86 -2.04
C ASN A 197 7.86 -4.73 -1.43
N PHE A 198 7.29 -5.61 -2.25
CA PHE A 198 6.29 -6.58 -1.86
C PHE A 198 6.88 -7.98 -1.92
N ILE A 199 6.63 -8.76 -0.88
CA ILE A 199 7.00 -10.17 -0.82
C ILE A 199 5.72 -10.99 -0.78
N LEU A 200 5.58 -11.87 -1.76
CA LEU A 200 4.55 -12.89 -1.77
C LEU A 200 5.17 -14.18 -1.21
N ALA A 201 4.52 -14.77 -0.24
CA ALA A 201 4.95 -16.01 0.39
C ALA A 201 3.73 -16.94 0.56
N PRO A 202 3.95 -18.26 0.65
CA PRO A 202 2.86 -19.18 0.96
C PRO A 202 2.33 -18.87 2.37
N GLN A 203 1.05 -19.11 2.56
CA GLN A 203 0.46 -19.08 3.89
C GLN A 203 0.88 -20.35 4.63
N VAL A 204 1.61 -20.20 5.74
CA VAL A 204 2.00 -21.29 6.65
C VAL A 204 0.95 -21.45 7.73
#